data_bae412f924a136f7c66433340f343fe0
#
_entry.id   bae412f924a136f7c66433340f343fe0
#
_cell.length_a   1.000
_cell.length_b   1.000
_cell.length_c   1.000
_cell.angle_alpha   90.00
_cell.angle_beta   90.00
_cell.angle_gamma   90.00
#
_symmetry.space_group_name_H-M   'P 1'
#
loop_
_entity.id
_entity.type
_entity.pdbx_description
1 polymer ?
#
loop_
_entity_poly.entity_id
_entity_poly.type
_entity_poly.pdbx_seq_one_letter_code
_entity_poly.pdbx_strand_id
1 'polypeptide(L)'
;MNHIPEIRLAVPADAENITAVINAAFRIAEGFFIDSNRITLGEVQQSFVSGAFLVASEGDTLSGCVYVEPRGERAYLGLLSVDPAHQQKGLGSRLMTAAEDYGREQGARFMDIYIVNLRTDLPPFYQQRGYFENGTTPFPPDVPTKQPCHFLNMSKSL
;
A
#
# COMPACT_ATOMS: atom_id res chain seq x y z
N MET A 1 -19.30 5.69 20.79
CA MET A 1 -18.52 4.44 20.75
C MET A 1 -17.50 4.53 19.63
N ASN A 2 -16.26 4.21 19.97
CA ASN A 2 -15.20 4.16 18.95
C ASN A 2 -15.27 2.80 18.24
N HIS A 3 -15.70 2.83 16.98
CA HIS A 3 -15.66 1.64 16.16
C HIS A 3 -14.24 1.40 15.68
N ILE A 4 -13.74 0.18 15.88
CA ILE A 4 -12.45 -0.27 15.35
C ILE A 4 -12.74 -0.92 14.00
N PRO A 5 -12.14 -0.44 12.89
CA PRO A 5 -12.35 -1.07 11.59
C PRO A 5 -11.88 -2.52 11.59
N GLU A 6 -12.66 -3.38 10.95
CA GLU A 6 -12.30 -4.77 10.73
C GLU A 6 -11.33 -4.88 9.56
N ILE A 7 -10.27 -5.66 9.73
CA ILE A 7 -9.36 -5.99 8.64
C ILE A 7 -9.80 -7.31 8.02
N ARG A 8 -10.07 -7.30 6.72
CA ARG A 8 -10.50 -8.49 5.99
C ARG A 8 -9.92 -8.51 4.58
N LEU A 9 -9.97 -9.68 3.94
CA LEU A 9 -9.69 -9.78 2.52
C LEU A 9 -10.78 -9.05 1.72
N ALA A 10 -10.37 -8.28 0.73
CA ALA A 10 -11.29 -7.63 -0.18
C ALA A 10 -11.86 -8.62 -1.19
N VAL A 11 -13.06 -8.32 -1.63
CA VAL A 11 -13.73 -9.02 -2.75
C VAL A 11 -13.81 -8.06 -3.95
N PRO A 12 -14.02 -8.58 -5.18
CA PRO A 12 -14.07 -7.70 -6.36
C PRO A 12 -15.07 -6.54 -6.26
N ALA A 13 -16.15 -6.71 -5.51
CA ALA A 13 -17.13 -5.64 -5.28
C ALA A 13 -16.56 -4.46 -4.50
N ASP A 14 -15.42 -4.62 -3.83
CA ASP A 14 -14.74 -3.53 -3.09
C ASP A 14 -13.92 -2.61 -4.02
N ALA A 15 -13.76 -2.95 -5.30
CA ALA A 15 -12.80 -2.29 -6.19
C ALA A 15 -13.01 -0.77 -6.29
N GLU A 16 -14.25 -0.29 -6.39
CA GLU A 16 -14.52 1.14 -6.47
C GLU A 16 -14.11 1.88 -5.20
N ASN A 17 -14.44 1.33 -4.04
CA ASN A 17 -14.08 1.93 -2.76
C ASN A 17 -12.57 1.89 -2.53
N ILE A 18 -11.89 0.81 -2.93
CA ILE A 18 -10.43 0.71 -2.88
C ILE A 18 -9.80 1.80 -3.73
N THR A 19 -10.28 1.98 -4.98
CA THR A 19 -9.78 3.02 -5.88
C THR A 19 -9.90 4.41 -5.25
N ALA A 20 -11.05 4.70 -4.65
CA ALA A 20 -11.30 5.99 -4.01
C ALA A 20 -10.37 6.24 -2.81
N VAL A 21 -10.17 5.24 -1.96
CA VAL A 21 -9.30 5.35 -0.78
C VAL A 21 -7.85 5.58 -1.20
N ILE A 22 -7.35 4.81 -2.17
CA ILE A 22 -5.98 4.96 -2.67
C ILE A 22 -5.75 6.37 -3.22
N ASN A 23 -6.63 6.81 -4.12
CA ASN A 23 -6.44 8.11 -4.76
C ASN A 23 -6.57 9.28 -3.78
N ALA A 24 -7.47 9.20 -2.81
CA ALA A 24 -7.61 10.22 -1.78
C ALA A 24 -6.34 10.34 -0.92
N ALA A 25 -5.80 9.20 -0.48
CA ALA A 25 -4.59 9.16 0.35
C ALA A 25 -3.36 9.67 -0.41
N PHE A 26 -3.17 9.20 -1.64
CA PHE A 26 -1.99 9.57 -2.44
C PHE A 26 -2.06 11.01 -2.93
N ARG A 27 -3.24 11.56 -3.20
CA ARG A 27 -3.38 12.97 -3.59
C ARG A 27 -2.82 13.90 -2.52
N ILE A 28 -3.10 13.62 -1.26
CA ILE A 28 -2.57 14.41 -0.14
C ILE A 28 -1.09 14.16 0.05
N ALA A 29 -0.66 12.89 0.04
CA ALA A 29 0.70 12.51 0.36
C ALA A 29 1.70 12.82 -0.76
N GLU A 30 1.28 12.71 -2.03
CA GLU A 30 2.19 12.77 -3.18
C GLU A 30 1.81 13.84 -4.20
N GLY A 31 0.80 14.65 -3.94
CA GLY A 31 0.36 15.72 -4.84
C GLY A 31 1.42 16.77 -5.12
N PHE A 32 2.45 16.87 -4.27
CA PHE A 32 3.54 17.84 -4.48
C PHE A 32 4.47 17.45 -5.64
N PHE A 33 4.44 16.19 -6.11
CA PHE A 33 5.26 15.79 -7.26
C PHE A 33 4.50 15.02 -8.35
N ILE A 34 3.27 14.57 -8.09
CA ILE A 34 2.41 13.90 -9.08
C ILE A 34 1.04 14.57 -9.10
N ASP A 35 0.55 14.96 -10.27
CA ASP A 35 -0.77 15.56 -10.45
C ASP A 35 -1.87 14.57 -10.80
N SER A 36 -1.50 13.40 -11.35
CA SER A 36 -2.47 12.39 -11.78
C SER A 36 -2.97 11.54 -10.62
N ASN A 37 -4.10 10.87 -10.82
CA ASN A 37 -4.55 9.84 -9.89
C ASN A 37 -3.51 8.73 -9.80
N ARG A 38 -3.37 8.15 -8.59
CA ARG A 38 -2.39 7.09 -8.36
C ARG A 38 -2.76 5.81 -9.12
N ILE A 39 -4.05 5.52 -9.22
CA ILE A 39 -4.53 4.26 -9.79
C ILE A 39 -5.92 4.45 -10.42
N THR A 40 -6.25 3.61 -11.39
CA THR A 40 -7.58 3.57 -12.00
C THR A 40 -8.37 2.37 -11.49
N LEU A 41 -9.70 2.42 -11.65
CA LEU A 41 -10.57 1.30 -11.31
C LEU A 41 -10.14 0.02 -12.06
N GLY A 42 -9.82 0.14 -13.34
CA GLY A 42 -9.37 -1.02 -14.14
C GLY A 42 -8.10 -1.63 -13.61
N GLU A 43 -7.15 -0.82 -13.15
CA GLU A 43 -5.91 -1.30 -12.56
C GLU A 43 -6.15 -2.01 -11.22
N VAL A 44 -7.08 -1.50 -10.40
CA VAL A 44 -7.48 -2.18 -9.16
C VAL A 44 -8.10 -3.54 -9.48
N GLN A 45 -9.03 -3.58 -10.43
CA GLN A 45 -9.66 -4.83 -10.85
C GLN A 45 -8.63 -5.85 -11.35
N GLN A 46 -7.67 -5.40 -12.14
CA GLN A 46 -6.59 -6.26 -12.65
C GLN A 46 -5.70 -6.77 -11.52
N SER A 47 -5.47 -5.97 -10.48
CA SER A 47 -4.65 -6.36 -9.33
C SER A 47 -5.22 -7.55 -8.56
N PHE A 48 -6.54 -7.76 -8.59
CA PHE A 48 -7.15 -8.94 -7.98
C PHE A 48 -6.72 -10.26 -8.66
N VAL A 49 -6.27 -10.19 -9.91
CA VAL A 49 -5.78 -11.37 -10.63
C VAL A 49 -4.40 -11.79 -10.12
N SER A 50 -3.53 -10.81 -9.83
CA SER A 50 -2.13 -11.07 -9.46
C SER A 50 -1.91 -11.19 -7.96
N GLY A 51 -2.79 -10.63 -7.16
CA GLY A 51 -2.61 -10.58 -5.71
C GLY A 51 -3.92 -10.37 -4.98
N ALA A 52 -3.83 -9.83 -3.77
CA ALA A 52 -4.99 -9.60 -2.91
C ALA A 52 -4.90 -8.22 -2.27
N PHE A 53 -6.06 -7.63 -2.02
CA PHE A 53 -6.17 -6.46 -1.16
C PHE A 53 -6.67 -6.90 0.21
N LEU A 54 -6.10 -6.30 1.25
CA LEU A 54 -6.63 -6.33 2.60
C LEU A 54 -7.22 -4.96 2.86
N VAL A 55 -8.42 -4.91 3.40
CA VAL A 55 -9.14 -3.67 3.61
C VAL A 55 -9.55 -3.52 5.07
N ALA A 56 -9.56 -2.28 5.54
CA ALA A 56 -10.13 -1.92 6.83
C ALA A 56 -11.53 -1.37 6.56
N SER A 57 -12.53 -2.04 7.11
CA SER A 57 -13.93 -1.71 6.82
C SER A 57 -14.73 -1.45 8.10
N GLU A 58 -15.66 -0.49 7.99
CA GLU A 58 -16.72 -0.25 8.97
C GLU A 58 -18.04 -0.26 8.20
N GLY A 59 -18.80 -1.36 8.29
CA GLY A 59 -19.98 -1.52 7.45
C GLY A 59 -19.61 -1.48 5.96
N ASP A 60 -20.23 -0.59 5.20
CA ASP A 60 -19.98 -0.44 3.77
C ASP A 60 -18.86 0.56 3.44
N THR A 61 -18.23 1.15 4.47
CA THR A 61 -17.20 2.17 4.30
C THR A 61 -15.83 1.56 4.49
N LEU A 62 -14.90 1.87 3.58
CA LEU A 62 -13.49 1.51 3.70
C LEU A 62 -12.69 2.69 4.25
N SER A 63 -11.90 2.43 5.30
CA SER A 63 -11.01 3.43 5.91
C SER A 63 -9.55 3.23 5.52
N GLY A 64 -9.20 2.11 4.89
CA GLY A 64 -7.85 1.86 4.41
C GLY A 64 -7.74 0.58 3.63
N CYS A 65 -6.59 0.40 2.97
CA CYS A 65 -6.29 -0.83 2.24
C CYS A 65 -4.79 -1.01 2.08
N VAL A 66 -4.40 -2.22 1.69
CA VAL A 66 -3.04 -2.57 1.29
C VAL A 66 -3.09 -3.70 0.28
N TYR A 67 -2.18 -3.66 -0.70
CA TYR A 67 -2.06 -4.69 -1.72
C TYR A 67 -0.90 -5.62 -1.40
N VAL A 68 -1.10 -6.93 -1.56
CA VAL A 68 -0.05 -7.93 -1.41
C VAL A 68 -0.04 -8.83 -2.64
N GLU A 69 1.12 -8.98 -3.26
CA GLU A 69 1.28 -9.83 -4.42
C GLU A 69 2.32 -10.92 -4.12
N PRO A 70 1.88 -12.18 -3.94
CA PRO A 70 2.82 -13.29 -3.75
C PRO A 70 3.68 -13.51 -5.01
N ARG A 71 4.99 -13.70 -4.81
CA ARG A 71 5.97 -13.94 -5.87
C ARG A 71 6.94 -15.04 -5.41
N GLY A 72 6.42 -16.25 -5.16
CA GLY A 72 7.21 -17.36 -4.64
C GLY A 72 7.63 -17.16 -3.19
N GLU A 73 8.92 -17.17 -2.91
CA GLU A 73 9.45 -16.93 -1.56
C GLU A 73 9.36 -15.48 -1.12
N ARG A 74 9.08 -14.58 -2.05
CA ARG A 74 8.93 -13.16 -1.76
C ARG A 74 7.49 -12.74 -1.98
N ALA A 75 7.09 -11.65 -1.35
CA ALA A 75 5.83 -10.98 -1.64
C ALA A 75 6.10 -9.48 -1.80
N TYR A 76 5.33 -8.85 -2.65
CA TYR A 76 5.35 -7.40 -2.83
C TYR A 76 4.19 -6.81 -2.05
N LEU A 77 4.46 -5.77 -1.26
CA LEU A 77 3.46 -4.98 -0.55
C LEU A 77 3.44 -3.59 -1.17
N GLY A 78 2.25 -3.14 -1.54
CA GLY A 78 2.11 -1.81 -2.13
C GLY A 78 0.77 -1.18 -1.84
N LEU A 79 0.62 0.06 -2.29
CA LEU A 79 -0.65 0.78 -2.25
C LEU A 79 -1.23 0.92 -0.83
N LEU A 80 -0.38 0.90 0.20
CA LEU A 80 -0.84 1.11 1.58
C LEU A 80 -1.47 2.51 1.68
N SER A 81 -2.74 2.54 1.99
CA SER A 81 -3.52 3.77 2.00
C SER A 81 -4.47 3.78 3.18
N VAL A 82 -4.52 4.92 3.87
CA VAL A 82 -5.47 5.16 4.95
C VAL A 82 -6.22 6.44 4.61
N ASP A 83 -7.54 6.38 4.71
CA ASP A 83 -8.38 7.57 4.49
C ASP A 83 -7.86 8.72 5.35
N PRO A 84 -7.67 9.92 4.79
CA PRO A 84 -7.14 11.07 5.55
C PRO A 84 -7.90 11.36 6.84
N ALA A 85 -9.21 11.09 6.89
CA ALA A 85 -10.03 11.28 8.08
C ALA A 85 -9.74 10.24 9.18
N HIS A 86 -9.04 9.15 8.85
CA HIS A 86 -8.77 8.02 9.77
C HIS A 86 -7.29 7.82 10.05
N GLN A 87 -6.41 8.71 9.58
CA GLN A 87 -4.98 8.61 9.85
C GLN A 87 -4.69 8.85 11.34
N GLN A 88 -3.54 8.35 11.81
CA GLN A 88 -3.07 8.46 13.19
C GLN A 88 -3.80 7.57 14.21
N LYS A 89 -4.60 6.60 13.76
CA LYS A 89 -5.27 5.63 14.65
C LYS A 89 -4.57 4.26 14.66
N GLY A 90 -3.33 4.18 14.17
CA GLY A 90 -2.59 2.93 14.08
C GLY A 90 -3.10 1.99 12.99
N LEU A 91 -3.96 2.46 12.11
CA LEU A 91 -4.58 1.62 11.08
C LEU A 91 -3.57 1.15 10.05
N GLY A 92 -2.62 2.01 9.67
CA GLY A 92 -1.53 1.62 8.77
C GLY A 92 -0.72 0.46 9.30
N SER A 93 -0.39 0.48 10.60
CA SER A 93 0.34 -0.63 11.25
C SER A 93 -0.47 -1.91 11.27
N ARG A 94 -1.77 -1.83 11.51
CA ARG A 94 -2.65 -3.00 11.50
C ARG A 94 -2.76 -3.61 10.10
N LEU A 95 -2.86 -2.76 9.07
CA LEU A 95 -2.86 -3.22 7.68
C LEU A 95 -1.53 -3.87 7.30
N MET A 96 -0.41 -3.30 7.76
CA MET A 96 0.92 -3.88 7.56
C MET A 96 1.01 -5.28 8.16
N THR A 97 0.57 -5.44 9.41
CA THR A 97 0.59 -6.75 10.10
C THR A 97 -0.27 -7.76 9.33
N ALA A 98 -1.46 -7.37 8.92
CA ALA A 98 -2.34 -8.25 8.15
C ALA A 98 -1.73 -8.65 6.80
N ALA A 99 -1.06 -7.71 6.14
CA ALA A 99 -0.37 -7.98 4.87
C ALA A 99 0.78 -8.97 5.06
N GLU A 100 1.57 -8.82 6.11
CA GLU A 100 2.67 -9.73 6.42
C GLU A 100 2.16 -11.13 6.75
N ASP A 101 1.09 -11.22 7.53
CA ASP A 101 0.46 -12.50 7.85
C ASP A 101 -0.07 -13.19 6.59
N TYR A 102 -0.71 -12.44 5.71
CA TYR A 102 -1.17 -12.97 4.42
C TYR A 102 0.00 -13.47 3.58
N GLY A 103 1.08 -12.70 3.50
CA GLY A 103 2.29 -13.12 2.79
C GLY A 103 2.84 -14.44 3.31
N ARG A 104 2.94 -14.59 4.63
CA ARG A 104 3.39 -15.85 5.26
C ARG A 104 2.47 -17.01 4.91
N GLU A 105 1.16 -16.80 4.94
CA GLU A 105 0.17 -17.83 4.60
C GLU A 105 0.31 -18.28 3.15
N GLN A 106 0.76 -17.40 2.27
CA GLN A 106 1.00 -17.70 0.86
C GLN A 106 2.40 -18.28 0.60
N GLY A 107 3.19 -18.49 1.65
CA GLY A 107 4.52 -19.10 1.53
C GLY A 107 5.67 -18.13 1.38
N ALA A 108 5.44 -16.84 1.49
CA ALA A 108 6.51 -15.85 1.39
C ALA A 108 7.37 -15.85 2.65
N ARG A 109 8.68 -15.70 2.44
CA ARG A 109 9.70 -15.59 3.49
C ARG A 109 10.23 -14.17 3.62
N PHE A 110 9.95 -13.32 2.64
CA PHE A 110 10.40 -11.93 2.58
C PHE A 110 9.28 -11.05 2.02
N MET A 111 9.20 -9.83 2.54
CA MET A 111 8.30 -8.81 2.04
C MET A 111 9.12 -7.67 1.45
N ASP A 112 8.79 -7.28 0.21
CA ASP A 112 9.46 -6.19 -0.51
C ASP A 112 8.52 -5.00 -0.65
N ILE A 113 9.05 -3.80 -0.49
CA ILE A 113 8.33 -2.55 -0.74
C ILE A 113 9.18 -1.60 -1.58
N TYR A 114 8.51 -0.71 -2.32
CA TYR A 114 9.15 0.34 -3.11
C TYR A 114 8.59 1.69 -2.65
N ILE A 115 9.48 2.61 -2.31
CA ILE A 115 9.12 3.92 -1.76
C ILE A 115 9.70 4.99 -2.67
N VAL A 116 8.89 5.95 -3.11
CA VAL A 116 9.43 7.11 -3.84
C VAL A 116 10.36 7.88 -2.92
N ASN A 117 11.56 8.18 -3.41
CA ASN A 117 12.60 8.83 -2.59
C ASN A 117 12.20 10.21 -2.05
N LEU A 118 11.24 10.86 -2.68
CA LEU A 118 10.71 12.15 -2.23
C LEU A 118 9.82 12.03 -0.98
N ARG A 119 9.38 10.83 -0.64
CA ARG A 119 8.59 10.54 0.56
C ARG A 119 9.54 10.26 1.73
N THR A 120 10.16 11.31 2.25
CA THR A 120 11.16 11.21 3.34
C THR A 120 10.54 10.77 4.68
N ASP A 121 9.22 10.80 4.79
CA ASP A 121 8.46 10.33 5.95
C ASP A 121 8.36 8.80 6.03
N LEU A 122 8.47 8.10 4.89
CA LEU A 122 8.21 6.67 4.82
C LEU A 122 9.36 5.77 5.30
N PRO A 123 10.65 6.02 4.98
CA PRO A 123 11.70 5.13 5.45
C PRO A 123 11.70 4.93 6.98
N PRO A 124 11.58 5.96 7.83
CA PRO A 124 11.49 5.73 9.28
C PRO A 124 10.27 4.90 9.67
N PHE A 125 9.12 5.11 9.02
CA PHE A 125 7.91 4.34 9.28
C PHE A 125 8.13 2.84 9.05
N TYR A 126 8.77 2.47 7.94
CA TYR A 126 9.02 1.09 7.61
C TYR A 126 10.20 0.50 8.39
N GLN A 127 11.24 1.29 8.66
CA GLN A 127 12.37 0.86 9.49
C GLN A 127 11.93 0.43 10.88
N GLN A 128 11.01 1.15 11.48
CA GLN A 128 10.44 0.79 12.79
C GLN A 128 9.71 -0.56 12.75
N ARG A 129 9.31 -1.02 11.57
CA ARG A 129 8.61 -2.29 11.37
C ARG A 129 9.52 -3.40 10.87
N GLY A 130 10.83 -3.16 10.87
CA GLY A 130 11.81 -4.18 10.53
C GLY A 130 12.25 -4.20 9.08
N TYR A 131 11.85 -3.21 8.28
CA TYR A 131 12.31 -3.08 6.90
C TYR A 131 13.66 -2.38 6.83
N PHE A 132 14.49 -2.77 5.88
CA PHE A 132 15.79 -2.13 5.64
C PHE A 132 15.97 -1.87 4.15
N GLU A 133 16.69 -0.80 3.83
CA GLU A 133 16.99 -0.45 2.44
C GLU A 133 17.97 -1.45 1.84
N ASN A 134 17.69 -1.89 0.60
CA ASN A 134 18.55 -2.83 -0.10
C ASN A 134 18.76 -2.50 -1.59
N GLY A 135 18.40 -1.32 -2.04
CA GLY A 135 18.65 -0.92 -3.42
C GLY A 135 17.74 0.21 -3.87
N THR A 136 17.78 0.47 -5.16
CA THR A 136 16.96 1.48 -5.82
C THR A 136 16.40 0.93 -7.13
N THR A 137 15.28 1.50 -7.59
CA THR A 137 14.66 1.17 -8.87
C THR A 137 14.28 2.48 -9.58
N PRO A 138 14.54 2.60 -10.89
CA PRO A 138 14.12 3.78 -11.64
C PRO A 138 12.60 3.97 -11.59
N PHE A 139 12.18 5.24 -11.49
CA PHE A 139 10.75 5.57 -11.59
C PHE A 139 10.30 5.43 -13.05
N PRO A 140 9.05 4.97 -13.31
CA PRO A 140 8.56 4.80 -14.68
C PRO A 140 8.65 6.11 -15.48
N PRO A 141 9.32 6.12 -16.65
CA PRO A 141 9.52 7.35 -17.42
C PRO A 141 8.25 7.88 -18.08
N ASP A 142 7.22 7.03 -18.19
CA ASP A 142 5.93 7.40 -18.78
C ASP A 142 4.97 8.08 -17.77
N VAL A 143 5.33 8.14 -16.50
CA VAL A 143 4.54 8.84 -15.48
C VAL A 143 5.14 10.23 -15.27
N PRO A 144 4.40 11.30 -15.63
CA PRO A 144 4.92 12.66 -15.47
C PRO A 144 5.00 13.04 -13.99
N THR A 145 6.13 13.63 -13.62
CA THR A 145 6.38 14.12 -12.25
C THR A 145 6.88 15.55 -12.29
N LYS A 146 6.61 16.31 -11.22
CA LYS A 146 7.08 17.69 -11.09
C LYS A 146 8.56 17.78 -10.74
N GLN A 147 9.13 16.69 -10.22
CA GLN A 147 10.53 16.61 -9.77
C GLN A 147 11.10 15.25 -10.19
N PRO A 148 12.40 15.16 -10.47
CA PRO A 148 13.04 13.87 -10.66
C PRO A 148 12.90 12.99 -9.42
N CYS A 149 12.61 11.72 -9.61
CA CYS A 149 12.48 10.79 -8.49
C CYS A 149 12.85 9.36 -8.91
N HIS A 150 13.05 8.51 -7.91
CA HIS A 150 13.31 7.08 -8.07
C HIS A 150 12.71 6.35 -6.87
N PHE A 151 12.69 5.03 -6.93
CA PHE A 151 12.26 4.22 -5.81
C PHE A 151 13.43 3.81 -4.93
N LEU A 152 13.23 3.87 -3.63
CA LEU A 152 14.04 3.16 -2.64
C LEU A 152 13.40 1.80 -2.44
N ASN A 153 14.21 0.73 -2.51
CA ASN A 153 13.73 -0.62 -2.27
C ASN A 153 14.02 -0.99 -0.82
N MET A 154 13.02 -1.53 -0.15
CA MET A 154 13.17 -2.01 1.23
C MET A 154 12.60 -3.42 1.34
N SER A 155 13.14 -4.20 2.27
CA SER A 155 12.73 -5.59 2.48
C SER A 155 12.74 -5.93 3.95
N LYS A 156 11.97 -6.97 4.31
CA LYS A 156 11.90 -7.53 5.65
C LYS A 156 11.80 -9.05 5.56
N SER A 157 12.50 -9.75 6.45
CA SER A 157 12.30 -11.19 6.66
C SER A 157 10.99 -11.42 7.41
N LEU A 158 10.20 -12.32 6.92
CA LEU A 158 8.91 -12.65 7.53
C LEU A 158 9.00 -13.82 8.52
#